data_e5d0855c633ab7b02d4b0c37684ef3fd
#
_entry.id   e5d0855c633ab7b02d4b0c37684ef3fd
#
_cell.length_a   1.000
_cell.length_b   1.000
_cell.length_c   1.000
_cell.angle_alpha   90.00
_cell.angle_beta   90.00
_cell.angle_gamma   90.00
#
_symmetry.space_group_name_H-M   'P 1'
#
loop_
_entity.id
_entity.type
_entity.pdbx_description
1 polymer ?
#
loop_
_entity_poly.entity_id
_entity_poly.type
_entity_poly.pdbx_seq_one_letter_code
_entity_poly.pdbx_strand_id
1 'polypeptide(L)'
;MNQTILQANKLSIGYTSKKEVTTIATDINISLNKGKLITLIGGNGIGKSTLLRTITAIQKPISGEVFLNEKNIFTIENSDLAQQQSLVLTDKLPSSNLSVWELIALGRQPYTNWIGTLSEED
;
A
#
# COMPACT_ATOMS: atom_id res chain seq x y z
N MET A 1 0.59 2.66 -25.19
CA MET A 1 -0.48 3.33 -24.48
C MET A 1 -0.13 3.44 -22.99
N ASN A 2 -0.33 4.58 -22.40
CA ASN A 2 -0.10 4.77 -20.97
C ASN A 2 -1.36 4.33 -20.20
N GLN A 3 -1.34 3.09 -19.70
CA GLN A 3 -2.41 2.61 -18.82
C GLN A 3 -2.12 3.09 -17.40
N THR A 4 -3.00 3.90 -16.84
CA THR A 4 -2.94 4.30 -15.43
C THR A 4 -3.35 3.13 -14.56
N ILE A 5 -2.50 2.75 -13.62
CA ILE A 5 -2.75 1.66 -12.68
C ILE A 5 -3.26 2.21 -11.35
N LEU A 6 -2.62 3.27 -10.86
CA LEU A 6 -3.00 3.90 -9.59
C LEU A 6 -3.21 5.39 -9.81
N GLN A 7 -4.29 5.91 -9.27
CA GLN A 7 -4.63 7.32 -9.31
C GLN A 7 -5.06 7.82 -7.94
N ALA A 8 -4.50 8.92 -7.50
CA ALA A 8 -4.96 9.64 -6.32
C ALA A 8 -5.50 11.00 -6.74
N ASN A 9 -6.68 11.36 -6.23
CA ASN A 9 -7.37 12.59 -6.56
C ASN A 9 -7.65 13.41 -5.30
N LYS A 10 -7.16 14.66 -5.27
CA LYS A 10 -7.35 15.62 -4.16
C LYS A 10 -7.08 15.00 -2.80
N LEU A 11 -6.04 14.17 -2.74
CA LEU A 11 -5.72 13.38 -1.56
C LEU A 11 -5.13 14.27 -0.46
N SER A 12 -5.68 14.17 0.74
CA SER A 12 -5.11 14.76 1.95
C SER A 12 -4.67 13.65 2.88
N ILE A 13 -3.42 13.69 3.30
CA ILE A 13 -2.78 12.67 4.12
C ILE A 13 -2.42 13.23 5.50
N GLY A 14 -2.40 12.35 6.48
CA GLY A 14 -2.05 12.69 7.86
C GLY A 14 -2.53 11.63 8.82
N TYR A 15 -2.73 12.01 10.06
CA TYR A 15 -3.14 11.12 11.15
C TYR A 15 -4.43 11.61 11.78
N THR A 16 -5.32 10.68 12.05
CA THR A 16 -6.57 10.94 12.77
C THR A 16 -6.53 10.20 14.10
N SER A 17 -6.62 10.92 15.19
CA SER A 17 -6.86 10.37 16.53
C SER A 17 -8.28 10.71 16.99
N LYS A 18 -8.71 10.10 18.11
CA LYS A 18 -10.06 10.39 18.67
C LYS A 18 -10.32 11.87 19.00
N LYS A 19 -9.28 12.67 19.12
CA LYS A 19 -9.36 14.07 19.57
C LYS A 19 -8.81 15.08 18.57
N GLU A 20 -8.03 14.64 17.57
CA GLU A 20 -7.29 15.55 16.71
C GLU A 20 -7.02 14.94 15.33
N VAL A 21 -7.03 15.79 14.34
CA VAL A 21 -6.62 15.48 12.96
C VAL A 21 -5.36 16.26 12.64
N THR A 22 -4.27 15.55 12.40
CA THR A 22 -3.00 16.16 11.99
C THR A 22 -2.81 15.97 10.49
N THR A 23 -2.95 17.04 9.74
CA THR A 23 -2.75 17.04 8.28
C THR A 23 -1.27 17.26 7.95
N ILE A 24 -0.71 16.38 7.13
CA ILE A 24 0.69 16.46 6.66
C ILE A 24 0.76 17.12 5.28
N ALA A 25 -0.10 16.73 4.36
CA ALA A 25 -0.17 17.32 3.03
C ALA A 25 -1.59 17.22 2.48
N THR A 26 -1.94 18.15 1.60
CA THR A 26 -3.26 18.29 0.99
C THR A 26 -3.16 18.43 -0.51
N ASP A 27 -4.28 18.21 -1.18
CA ASP A 27 -4.44 18.39 -2.64
C ASP A 27 -3.41 17.63 -3.49
N ILE A 28 -3.06 16.42 -3.04
CA ILE A 28 -2.13 15.57 -3.77
C ILE A 28 -2.88 14.89 -4.91
N ASN A 29 -2.37 15.08 -6.13
CA ASN A 29 -2.88 14.45 -7.34
C ASN A 29 -1.75 13.65 -7.98
N ILE A 30 -1.93 12.33 -8.11
CA ILE A 30 -0.92 11.39 -8.61
C ILE A 30 -1.55 10.48 -9.65
N SER A 31 -0.79 10.16 -10.69
CA SER A 31 -1.14 9.15 -11.68
C SER A 31 0.08 8.27 -11.94
N LEU A 32 -0.02 7.00 -11.63
CA LEU A 32 1.02 6.00 -11.86
C LEU A 32 0.64 5.10 -13.02
N ASN A 33 1.51 5.04 -14.01
CA ASN A 33 1.27 4.27 -15.23
C ASN A 33 2.03 2.94 -15.23
N LYS A 34 1.45 1.96 -15.92
CA LYS A 34 2.05 0.63 -16.10
C LYS A 34 3.46 0.71 -16.71
N GLY A 35 4.37 -0.11 -16.19
CA GLY A 35 5.73 -0.24 -16.72
C GLY A 35 6.64 0.97 -16.43
N LYS A 36 6.26 1.84 -15.50
CA LYS A 36 7.07 2.99 -15.09
C LYS A 36 7.67 2.79 -13.71
N LEU A 37 8.95 3.11 -13.57
CA LEU A 37 9.59 3.29 -12.26
C LEU A 37 9.42 4.75 -11.85
N ILE A 38 8.84 4.96 -10.68
CA ILE A 38 8.57 6.30 -10.15
C ILE A 38 9.30 6.45 -8.82
N THR A 39 10.02 7.55 -8.67
CA THR A 39 10.78 7.85 -7.47
C THR A 39 10.14 9.02 -6.72
N LEU A 40 9.91 8.82 -5.43
CA LEU A 40 9.45 9.87 -4.51
C LEU A 40 10.64 10.41 -3.73
N ILE A 41 10.99 11.68 -3.95
CA ILE A 41 12.13 12.34 -3.34
C ILE A 41 11.64 13.47 -2.44
N GLY A 42 12.29 13.64 -1.31
CA GLY A 42 12.00 14.71 -0.35
C GLY A 42 12.76 14.54 0.95
N GLY A 43 12.79 15.57 1.77
CA GLY A 43 13.41 15.55 3.10
C GLY A 43 12.80 14.52 4.04
N ASN A 44 13.53 14.20 5.11
CA ASN A 44 13.00 13.33 6.16
C ASN A 44 11.85 14.04 6.90
N GLY A 45 10.81 13.27 7.23
CA GLY A 45 9.64 13.80 7.95
C GLY A 45 8.64 14.60 7.11
N ILE A 46 8.85 14.73 5.79
CA ILE A 46 7.94 15.50 4.92
C ILE A 46 6.62 14.78 4.60
N GLY A 47 6.52 13.49 4.92
CA GLY A 47 5.30 12.71 4.71
C GLY A 47 5.39 11.62 3.63
N LYS A 48 6.57 11.32 3.08
CA LYS A 48 6.75 10.27 2.06
C LYS A 48 6.18 8.92 2.48
N SER A 49 6.52 8.46 3.69
CA SER A 49 6.01 7.18 4.21
C SER A 49 4.51 7.21 4.46
N THR A 50 3.97 8.34 4.91
CA THR A 50 2.53 8.52 5.09
C THR A 50 1.80 8.47 3.76
N LEU A 51 2.35 9.10 2.72
CA LEU A 51 1.80 9.02 1.37
C LEU A 51 1.79 7.58 0.85
N LEU A 52 2.93 6.86 0.96
CA LEU A 52 3.02 5.46 0.51
C LEU A 52 2.02 4.56 1.25
N ARG A 53 1.91 4.69 2.58
CA ARG A 53 0.91 3.93 3.36
C ARG A 53 -0.53 4.25 2.94
N THR A 54 -0.80 5.49 2.56
CA THR A 54 -2.15 5.90 2.15
C THR A 54 -2.51 5.38 0.77
N ILE A 55 -1.62 5.50 -0.22
CA ILE A 55 -1.89 5.02 -1.58
C ILE A 55 -1.86 3.49 -1.72
N THR A 56 -1.36 2.79 -0.71
CA THR A 56 -1.39 1.32 -0.62
C THR A 56 -2.46 0.79 0.34
N ALA A 57 -3.37 1.63 0.80
CA ALA A 57 -4.49 1.32 1.68
C ALA A 57 -4.11 0.78 3.08
N ILE A 58 -2.87 0.89 3.50
CA ILE A 58 -2.47 0.58 4.89
C ILE A 58 -3.04 1.63 5.86
N GLN A 59 -3.16 2.86 5.41
CA GLN A 59 -3.67 3.98 6.17
C GLN A 59 -4.77 4.69 5.39
N LYS A 60 -5.85 5.06 6.06
CA LYS A 60 -6.91 5.86 5.42
C LYS A 60 -6.46 7.30 5.21
N PRO A 61 -6.86 7.95 4.11
CA PRO A 61 -6.65 9.37 3.91
C PRO A 61 -7.53 10.19 4.87
N ILE A 62 -7.17 11.45 5.08
CA ILE A 62 -8.04 12.44 5.73
C ILE A 62 -9.20 12.78 4.80
N SER A 63 -8.90 12.99 3.52
CA SER A 63 -9.89 13.22 2.46
C SER A 63 -9.29 12.86 1.10
N GLY A 64 -10.11 12.89 0.07
CA GLY A 64 -9.74 12.49 -1.29
C GLY A 64 -9.91 11.00 -1.53
N GLU A 65 -9.50 10.55 -2.70
CA GLU A 65 -9.72 9.18 -3.16
C GLU A 65 -8.48 8.60 -3.80
N VAL A 66 -8.32 7.28 -3.66
CA VAL A 66 -7.27 6.51 -4.34
C VAL A 66 -7.93 5.37 -5.10
N PHE A 67 -7.59 5.25 -6.37
CA PHE A 67 -8.08 4.21 -7.26
C PHE A 67 -6.93 3.30 -7.69
N LEU A 68 -7.17 2.01 -7.66
CA LEU A 68 -6.31 0.96 -8.21
C LEU A 68 -7.09 0.24 -9.30
N ASN A 69 -6.57 0.27 -10.54
CA ASN A 69 -7.28 -0.28 -11.70
C ASN A 69 -8.75 0.18 -11.78
N GLU A 70 -8.98 1.49 -11.64
CA GLU A 70 -10.29 2.16 -11.69
C GLU A 70 -11.23 1.85 -10.51
N LYS A 71 -10.82 1.03 -9.54
CA LYS A 71 -11.60 0.73 -8.33
C LYS A 71 -11.05 1.52 -7.15
N ASN A 72 -11.92 2.08 -6.33
CA ASN A 72 -11.50 2.72 -5.08
C ASN A 72 -10.81 1.67 -4.20
N ILE A 73 -9.53 1.93 -3.86
CA ILE A 73 -8.65 0.98 -3.18
C ILE A 73 -9.20 0.54 -1.80
N PHE A 74 -9.96 1.40 -1.14
CA PHE A 74 -10.55 1.12 0.18
C PHE A 74 -11.82 0.28 0.11
N THR A 75 -12.32 -0.02 -1.09
CA THR A 75 -13.47 -0.91 -1.33
C THR A 75 -13.05 -2.29 -1.83
N ILE A 76 -11.76 -2.49 -2.11
CA ILE A 76 -11.22 -3.77 -2.55
C ILE A 76 -11.01 -4.68 -1.34
N GLU A 77 -11.43 -5.94 -1.44
CA GLU A 77 -11.14 -6.97 -0.42
C GLU A 77 -9.63 -7.11 -0.21
N ASN A 78 -9.21 -7.32 1.04
CA ASN A 78 -7.78 -7.38 1.37
C ASN A 78 -7.03 -8.49 0.62
N SER A 79 -7.67 -9.65 0.39
CA SER A 79 -7.12 -10.75 -0.41
C SER A 79 -6.84 -10.35 -1.84
N ASP A 80 -7.80 -9.67 -2.47
CA ASP A 80 -7.68 -9.19 -3.86
C ASP A 80 -6.66 -8.07 -3.98
N LEU A 81 -6.62 -7.18 -2.98
CA LEU A 81 -5.65 -6.10 -2.93
C LEU A 81 -4.23 -6.64 -2.82
N ALA A 82 -4.00 -7.65 -1.96
CA ALA A 82 -2.71 -8.29 -1.77
C ALA A 82 -2.19 -9.02 -3.03
N GLN A 83 -3.08 -9.42 -3.94
CA GLN A 83 -2.70 -9.98 -5.24
C GLN A 83 -2.34 -8.92 -6.29
N GLN A 84 -2.75 -7.67 -6.10
CA GLN A 84 -2.55 -6.58 -7.05
C GLN A 84 -1.40 -5.66 -6.68
N GLN A 85 -1.00 -5.63 -5.42
CA GLN A 85 0.10 -4.77 -4.93
C GLN A 85 0.92 -5.45 -3.85
N SER A 86 2.15 -5.01 -3.74
CA SER A 86 3.04 -5.36 -2.61
C SER A 86 3.72 -4.11 -2.09
N LEU A 87 4.10 -4.14 -0.82
CA LEU A 87 4.78 -3.03 -0.17
C LEU A 87 5.93 -3.55 0.68
N VAL A 88 7.10 -2.94 0.52
CA VAL A 88 8.25 -3.16 1.39
C VAL A 88 8.33 -2.00 2.37
N LEU A 89 8.14 -2.31 3.65
CA LEU A 89 8.26 -1.35 4.74
C LEU A 89 9.69 -1.30 5.28
N THR A 90 10.05 -0.16 5.85
CA THR A 90 11.33 0.02 6.54
C THR A 90 11.29 -0.43 8.01
N ASP A 91 10.11 -0.82 8.48
CA ASP A 91 9.92 -1.30 9.85
C ASP A 91 10.68 -2.62 10.05
N LYS A 92 11.29 -2.75 11.21
CA LYS A 92 11.96 -4.01 11.57
C LYS A 92 10.90 -5.11 11.69
N LEU A 93 11.22 -6.27 11.11
CA LEU A 93 10.41 -7.45 11.36
C LEU A 93 10.36 -7.71 12.86
N PRO A 94 9.17 -7.98 13.42
CA PRO A 94 9.11 -8.41 14.82
C PRO A 94 10.03 -9.62 14.98
N SER A 95 10.76 -9.67 16.09
CA SER A 95 11.58 -10.83 16.43
C SER A 95 10.64 -12.05 16.54
N SER A 96 10.54 -12.78 15.47
CA SER A 96 9.75 -13.99 15.38
C SER A 96 10.69 -15.17 15.20
N ASN A 97 10.29 -16.33 15.71
CA ASN A 97 11.01 -17.57 15.49
C ASN A 97 10.80 -18.14 14.07
N LEU A 98 10.43 -17.27 13.11
CA LEU A 98 10.27 -17.65 11.71
C LEU A 98 11.62 -17.90 11.07
N SER A 99 11.75 -19.01 10.38
CA SER A 99 12.85 -19.25 9.46
C SER A 99 12.76 -18.33 8.24
N VAL A 100 13.85 -18.17 7.50
CA VAL A 100 13.84 -17.41 6.23
C VAL A 100 12.85 -18.00 5.23
N TRP A 101 12.73 -19.33 5.17
CA TRP A 101 11.76 -20.03 4.34
C TRP A 101 10.31 -19.63 4.68
N GLU A 102 9.94 -19.68 5.95
CA GLU A 102 8.60 -19.31 6.42
C GLU A 102 8.29 -17.84 6.13
N LEU A 103 9.28 -16.96 6.30
CA LEU A 103 9.13 -15.54 5.98
C LEU A 103 8.84 -15.32 4.48
N ILE A 104 9.56 -16.02 3.60
CA ILE A 104 9.35 -15.92 2.14
C ILE A 104 7.99 -16.53 1.78
N ALA A 105 7.61 -17.64 2.39
CA ALA A 105 6.34 -18.31 2.16
C ALA A 105 5.12 -17.42 2.49
N LEU A 106 5.24 -16.50 3.46
CA LEU A 106 4.19 -15.52 3.76
C LEU A 106 3.85 -14.64 2.54
N GLY A 107 4.79 -14.39 1.63
CA GLY A 107 4.54 -13.64 0.40
C GLY A 107 3.56 -14.33 -0.55
N ARG A 108 3.38 -15.66 -0.42
CA ARG A 108 2.42 -16.45 -1.21
C ARG A 108 1.04 -16.57 -0.56
N GLN A 109 0.87 -16.08 0.67
CA GLN A 109 -0.40 -16.20 1.40
C GLN A 109 -1.64 -15.76 0.60
N PRO A 110 -1.62 -14.68 -0.19
CA PRO A 110 -2.79 -14.27 -0.98
C PRO A 110 -3.20 -15.27 -2.07
N TYR A 111 -2.34 -16.22 -2.40
CA TYR A 111 -2.54 -17.22 -3.46
C TYR A 111 -2.74 -18.64 -2.92
N THR A 112 -2.55 -18.83 -1.62
CA THR A 112 -2.74 -20.14 -0.97
C THR A 112 -4.20 -20.32 -0.52
N ASN A 113 -4.58 -21.58 -0.24
CA ASN A 113 -5.87 -21.87 0.38
C ASN A 113 -5.88 -21.37 1.83
N TRP A 114 -7.05 -21.45 2.48
CA TRP A 114 -7.21 -20.98 3.85
C TRP A 114 -6.32 -21.73 4.88
N ILE A 115 -5.81 -22.90 4.54
CA ILE A 115 -4.88 -23.70 5.35
C ILE A 115 -3.43 -23.24 5.16
N GLY A 116 -3.16 -22.42 4.12
CA GLY A 116 -1.82 -21.89 3.83
C GLY A 116 -0.84 -22.93 3.27
N THR A 117 -1.34 -24.01 2.66
CA THR A 117 -0.49 -25.00 1.98
C THR A 117 0.07 -24.44 0.68
N LEU A 118 1.39 -24.53 0.54
CA LEU A 118 2.10 -24.21 -0.70
C LEU A 118 1.97 -25.37 -1.69
N SER A 119 1.83 -25.07 -2.96
CA SER A 119 1.91 -26.02 -4.07
C SER A 119 3.35 -26.15 -4.59
N GLU A 120 3.59 -27.08 -5.51
CA GLU A 120 4.92 -27.20 -6.16
C GLU A 120 5.28 -25.97 -7.02
N GLU A 121 4.28 -25.17 -7.42
CA GLU A 121 4.47 -23.95 -8.21
C GLU A 121 4.75 -22.70 -7.35
N ASP A 122 4.51 -22.76 -6.05
CA ASP A 122 4.71 -21.66 -5.10
C ASP A 122 6.18 -21.56 -4.65
#